data_0cd82afaf392c3a4a1598be80ce2ccd2
#
_entry.id   0cd82afaf392c3a4a1598be80ce2ccd2
#
_cell.length_a   1.000
_cell.length_b   1.000
_cell.length_c   1.000
_cell.angle_alpha   90.00
_cell.angle_beta   90.00
_cell.angle_gamma   90.00
#
_symmetry.space_group_name_H-M   'P 1'
#
loop_
_entity.id
_entity.type
_entity.pdbx_description
1 polymer ?
#
loop_
_entity_poly.entity_id
_entity_poly.type
_entity_poly.pdbx_seq_one_letter_code
_entity_poly.pdbx_strand_id
1 'polypeptide(L)'
;MDEFLKAAISEARQGKAEGGIPIGSVLVRDGAIIGKGHNKRVQDGDPVTHAEIDCLRNAGRVGNYRGAILYSTLMPCYLCAGAVVQFGIKKVYAGEDETFSGAKQFMESHGVEVIDLQSEECKQMMRTFIADHPELWFEDIGEL
;
A
#
# COMPACT_ATOMS: atom_id res chain seq x y z
N MET A 1 5.36 16.99 5.63
CA MET A 1 4.95 15.63 5.21
C MET A 1 6.18 14.75 5.18
N ASP A 2 6.04 13.55 5.67
CA ASP A 2 7.08 12.51 5.64
C ASP A 2 7.53 12.25 4.20
N GLU A 3 8.83 12.26 3.97
CA GLU A 3 9.39 12.04 2.63
C GLU A 3 9.08 10.64 2.07
N PHE A 4 8.92 9.65 2.94
CA PHE A 4 8.59 8.29 2.51
C PHE A 4 7.11 8.17 2.12
N LEU A 5 6.23 8.87 2.81
CA LEU A 5 4.84 8.96 2.38
C LEU A 5 4.74 9.68 1.03
N LYS A 6 5.51 10.74 0.84
CA LYS A 6 5.57 11.43 -0.46
C LYS A 6 5.99 10.49 -1.58
N ALA A 7 6.98 9.65 -1.31
CA ALA A 7 7.43 8.66 -2.30
C ALA A 7 6.34 7.64 -2.62
N ALA A 8 5.60 7.18 -1.61
CA ALA A 8 4.47 6.28 -1.81
C ALA A 8 3.35 6.97 -2.63
N ILE A 9 3.06 8.24 -2.34
CA ILE A 9 2.08 9.01 -3.10
C ILE A 9 2.54 9.18 -4.56
N SER A 10 3.83 9.41 -4.78
CA SER A 10 4.38 9.51 -6.13
C SER A 10 4.15 8.22 -6.92
N GLU A 11 4.35 7.05 -6.29
CA GLU A 11 4.04 5.76 -6.90
C GLU A 11 2.55 5.62 -7.21
N ALA A 12 1.69 6.05 -6.29
CA ALA A 12 0.24 6.02 -6.51
C ALA A 12 -0.16 6.86 -7.72
N ARG A 13 0.43 8.05 -7.85
CA ARG A 13 0.14 8.95 -8.98
C ARG A 13 0.65 8.39 -10.30
N GLN A 14 1.78 7.71 -10.29
CA GLN A 14 2.26 7.03 -11.48
C GLN A 14 1.31 5.92 -11.91
N GLY A 15 0.83 5.13 -10.98
CA GLY A 15 -0.16 4.09 -11.25
C GLY A 15 -1.43 4.66 -11.86
N LYS A 16 -1.90 5.81 -11.33
CA LYS A 16 -3.07 6.50 -11.89
C LYS A 16 -2.81 6.98 -13.33
N ALA A 17 -1.63 7.51 -13.57
CA ALA A 17 -1.26 7.98 -14.92
C ALA A 17 -1.23 6.84 -15.92
N GLU A 18 -0.99 5.60 -15.47
CA GLU A 18 -1.01 4.39 -16.28
C GLU A 18 -2.43 3.82 -16.45
N GLY A 19 -3.43 4.45 -15.88
CA GLY A 19 -4.82 3.97 -15.93
C GLY A 19 -5.22 3.07 -14.77
N GLY A 20 -4.37 2.91 -13.77
CA GLY A 20 -4.60 2.03 -12.65
C GLY A 20 -5.12 2.72 -11.40
N ILE A 21 -5.28 1.92 -10.36
CA ILE A 21 -5.78 2.37 -9.04
C ILE A 21 -4.65 3.12 -8.32
N PRO A 22 -4.90 4.34 -7.80
CA PRO A 22 -3.84 5.17 -7.21
C PRO A 22 -3.47 4.73 -5.79
N ILE A 23 -2.81 3.59 -5.69
CA ILE A 23 -2.26 3.08 -4.44
C ILE A 23 -0.77 2.84 -4.66
N GLY A 24 0.06 3.39 -3.79
CA GLY A 24 1.51 3.27 -3.86
C GLY A 24 2.09 2.84 -2.53
N SER A 25 3.28 2.24 -2.58
CA SER A 25 3.92 1.70 -1.40
C SER A 25 5.45 1.82 -1.51
N VAL A 26 6.11 2.04 -0.38
CA VAL A 26 7.58 1.98 -0.29
C VAL A 26 7.99 1.17 0.93
N LEU A 27 9.09 0.45 0.79
CA LEU A 27 9.70 -0.29 1.89
C LEU A 27 11.00 0.44 2.28
N VAL A 28 11.13 0.73 3.57
CA VAL A 28 12.24 1.53 4.10
C VAL A 28 13.01 0.71 5.13
N ARG A 29 14.34 0.77 5.07
CA ARG A 29 15.19 0.19 6.10
C ARG A 29 16.42 1.07 6.27
N ASP A 30 16.79 1.35 7.53
CA ASP A 30 17.94 2.20 7.88
C ASP A 30 17.88 3.57 7.19
N GLY A 31 16.67 4.15 7.10
CA GLY A 31 16.46 5.47 6.52
C GLY A 31 16.52 5.52 5.00
N ALA A 32 16.58 4.37 4.31
CA ALA A 32 16.67 4.31 2.87
C ALA A 32 15.51 3.51 2.28
N ILE A 33 15.01 3.96 1.13
CA ILE A 33 14.01 3.19 0.38
C ILE A 33 14.72 2.02 -0.29
N ILE A 34 14.26 0.79 0.02
CA ILE A 34 14.82 -0.43 -0.57
C ILE A 34 13.88 -1.08 -1.57
N GLY A 35 12.65 -0.59 -1.69
CA GLY A 35 11.70 -1.04 -2.69
C GLY A 35 10.55 -0.08 -2.78
N LYS A 36 9.94 0.02 -3.96
CA LYS A 36 8.74 0.83 -4.16
C LYS A 36 7.89 0.20 -5.26
N GLY A 37 6.59 0.45 -5.21
CA GLY A 37 5.68 -0.10 -6.18
C GLY A 37 4.31 0.56 -6.11
N HIS A 38 3.46 0.21 -7.07
CA HIS A 38 2.08 0.67 -7.12
C HIS A 38 1.16 -0.43 -7.65
N ASN A 39 -0.12 -0.29 -7.40
CA ASN A 39 -1.13 -1.26 -7.81
C ASN A 39 -1.11 -1.42 -9.34
N LYS A 40 -1.07 -2.66 -9.82
CA LYS A 40 -1.00 -2.98 -11.24
C LYS A 40 -2.16 -3.87 -11.72
N ARG A 41 -3.21 -3.96 -10.93
CA ARG A 41 -4.37 -4.79 -11.29
C ARG A 41 -4.88 -4.47 -12.70
N VAL A 42 -5.08 -3.19 -12.96
CA VAL A 42 -5.64 -2.74 -14.24
C VAL A 42 -4.61 -2.84 -15.36
N GLN A 43 -3.41 -2.33 -15.11
CA GLN A 43 -2.36 -2.27 -16.13
C GLN A 43 -1.96 -3.66 -16.63
N ASP A 44 -1.79 -4.61 -15.70
CA ASP A 44 -1.26 -5.94 -16.01
C ASP A 44 -2.35 -7.03 -16.03
N GLY A 45 -3.60 -6.67 -15.74
CA GLY A 45 -4.67 -7.67 -15.62
C GLY A 45 -4.37 -8.66 -14.50
N ASP A 46 -3.74 -8.23 -13.43
CA ASP A 46 -3.22 -9.09 -12.36
C ASP A 46 -3.94 -8.78 -11.05
N PRO A 47 -4.76 -9.70 -10.53
CA PRO A 47 -5.53 -9.45 -9.30
C PRO A 47 -4.66 -9.44 -8.04
N VAL A 48 -3.43 -9.92 -8.11
CA VAL A 48 -2.56 -10.10 -6.94
C VAL A 48 -1.58 -8.95 -6.77
N THR A 49 -1.21 -8.25 -7.83
CA THR A 49 -0.19 -7.21 -7.75
C THR A 49 -0.75 -5.91 -7.19
N HIS A 50 -1.02 -5.92 -5.89
CA HIS A 50 -1.29 -4.73 -5.11
C HIS A 50 -0.01 -3.91 -4.95
N ALA A 51 -0.13 -2.66 -4.54
CA ALA A 51 1.03 -1.77 -4.38
C ALA A 51 2.09 -2.37 -3.46
N GLU A 52 1.67 -2.93 -2.34
CA GLU A 52 2.57 -3.53 -1.34
C GLU A 52 3.26 -4.76 -1.92
N ILE A 53 2.55 -5.58 -2.67
CA ILE A 53 3.13 -6.78 -3.31
C ILE A 53 4.16 -6.35 -4.38
N ASP A 54 3.82 -5.36 -5.20
CA ASP A 54 4.75 -4.81 -6.18
C ASP A 54 6.00 -4.26 -5.50
N CYS A 55 5.81 -3.53 -4.40
CA CYS A 55 6.89 -2.97 -3.60
C CYS A 55 7.84 -4.08 -3.08
N LEU A 56 7.27 -5.13 -2.48
CA LEU A 56 8.06 -6.24 -1.95
C LEU A 56 8.79 -6.99 -3.06
N ARG A 57 8.14 -7.19 -4.21
CA ARG A 57 8.76 -7.82 -5.37
C ARG A 57 9.95 -7.00 -5.86
N ASN A 58 9.80 -5.68 -5.93
CA ASN A 58 10.87 -4.80 -6.40
C ASN A 58 12.01 -4.68 -5.40
N ALA A 59 11.75 -4.81 -4.10
CA ALA A 59 12.80 -4.89 -3.09
C ALA A 59 13.63 -6.17 -3.26
N GLY A 60 13.01 -7.24 -3.72
CA GLY A 60 13.66 -8.50 -3.97
C GLY A 60 13.94 -9.29 -2.69
N ARG A 61 14.92 -10.21 -2.76
CA ARG A 61 15.30 -11.06 -1.63
C ARG A 61 16.22 -10.29 -0.69
N VAL A 62 15.62 -9.65 0.30
CA VAL A 62 16.38 -8.84 1.27
C VAL A 62 16.90 -9.65 2.46
N GLY A 63 16.63 -10.96 2.47
CA GLY A 63 16.98 -11.84 3.58
C GLY A 63 15.95 -11.79 4.69
N ASN A 64 16.19 -10.97 5.72
CA ASN A 64 15.21 -10.74 6.77
C ASN A 64 14.69 -9.29 6.68
N TYR A 65 13.57 -9.02 7.38
CA TYR A 65 12.93 -7.71 7.34
C TYR A 65 13.06 -6.94 8.66
N ARG A 66 14.12 -7.25 9.44
CA ARG A 66 14.36 -6.55 10.71
C ARG A 66 14.57 -5.06 10.45
N GLY A 67 13.85 -4.24 11.22
CA GLY A 67 13.92 -2.80 11.09
C GLY A 67 13.29 -2.25 9.83
N ALA A 68 12.69 -3.09 8.98
CA ALA A 68 11.99 -2.61 7.79
C ALA A 68 10.65 -1.98 8.18
N ILE A 69 10.29 -0.91 7.47
CA ILE A 69 9.04 -0.18 7.66
C ILE A 69 8.34 -0.13 6.31
N LEU A 70 7.08 -0.53 6.27
CA LEU A 70 6.28 -0.45 5.05
C LEU A 70 5.39 0.79 5.10
N TYR A 71 5.46 1.62 4.06
CA TYR A 71 4.52 2.71 3.84
C TYR A 71 3.57 2.31 2.73
N SER A 72 2.28 2.58 2.92
CA SER A 72 1.28 2.41 1.88
C SER A 72 0.31 3.57 1.93
N THR A 73 -0.12 4.07 0.77
CA THR A 73 -1.04 5.21 0.73
C THR A 73 -2.44 4.87 1.23
N LEU A 74 -2.81 3.58 1.22
CA LEU A 74 -4.06 3.07 1.76
C LEU A 74 -3.75 1.95 2.74
N MET A 75 -4.57 1.81 3.78
CA MET A 75 -4.41 0.73 4.77
C MET A 75 -4.33 -0.63 4.04
N PRO A 76 -3.32 -1.46 4.30
CA PRO A 76 -3.18 -2.76 3.65
C PRO A 76 -4.41 -3.65 3.86
N CYS A 77 -4.84 -4.32 2.78
CA CYS A 77 -5.90 -5.31 2.82
C CYS A 77 -5.39 -6.62 3.43
N TYR A 78 -6.24 -7.64 3.53
CA TYR A 78 -5.85 -8.93 4.10
C TYR A 78 -4.69 -9.59 3.35
N LEU A 79 -4.65 -9.49 2.02
CA LEU A 79 -3.55 -10.05 1.22
C LEU A 79 -2.22 -9.43 1.62
N CYS A 80 -2.16 -8.10 1.63
CA CYS A 80 -0.91 -7.38 1.92
C CYS A 80 -0.55 -7.44 3.40
N ALA A 81 -1.55 -7.40 4.29
CA ALA A 81 -1.34 -7.59 5.71
C ALA A 81 -0.76 -8.98 6.01
N GLY A 82 -1.23 -9.99 5.27
CA GLY A 82 -0.67 -11.33 5.36
C GLY A 82 0.82 -11.35 5.02
N ALA A 83 1.21 -10.66 3.96
CA ALA A 83 2.62 -10.55 3.59
C ALA A 83 3.43 -9.82 4.67
N VAL A 84 2.91 -8.74 5.23
CA VAL A 84 3.55 -8.00 6.33
C VAL A 84 3.85 -8.92 7.51
N VAL A 85 2.84 -9.66 7.95
CA VAL A 85 2.95 -10.59 9.09
C VAL A 85 3.89 -11.73 8.75
N GLN A 86 3.71 -12.35 7.58
CA GLN A 86 4.49 -13.52 7.17
C GLN A 86 5.97 -13.21 7.06
N PHE A 87 6.33 -12.04 6.53
CA PHE A 87 7.73 -11.69 6.32
C PHE A 87 8.39 -11.06 7.55
N GLY A 88 7.62 -10.76 8.58
CA GLY A 88 8.16 -10.22 9.83
C GLY A 88 8.39 -8.72 9.80
N ILE A 89 7.67 -7.98 8.96
CA ILE A 89 7.67 -6.53 9.00
C ILE A 89 6.89 -6.11 10.25
N LYS A 90 7.48 -5.27 11.10
CA LYS A 90 6.90 -4.94 12.41
C LYS A 90 6.30 -3.55 12.49
N LYS A 91 6.44 -2.74 11.45
CA LYS A 91 5.91 -1.38 11.46
C LYS A 91 5.35 -1.01 10.08
N VAL A 92 4.13 -0.46 10.09
CA VAL A 92 3.44 -0.02 8.88
C VAL A 92 2.91 1.39 9.11
N TYR A 93 3.19 2.29 8.17
CA TYR A 93 2.51 3.58 8.08
C TYR A 93 1.52 3.52 6.93
N ALA A 94 0.24 3.76 7.22
CA ALA A 94 -0.80 3.83 6.20
C ALA A 94 -1.18 5.29 5.98
N GLY A 95 -1.33 5.69 4.74
CA GLY A 95 -1.74 7.05 4.39
C GLY A 95 -3.12 7.38 4.93
N GLU A 96 -4.06 6.43 4.80
CA GLU A 96 -5.42 6.60 5.34
C GLU A 96 -6.12 5.24 5.45
N ASP A 97 -7.18 5.18 6.24
CA ASP A 97 -8.03 3.99 6.36
C ASP A 97 -9.53 4.33 6.21
N GLU A 98 -9.83 5.56 5.86
CA GLU A 98 -11.22 6.03 5.72
C GLU A 98 -11.89 5.41 4.51
N THR A 99 -11.17 5.33 3.38
CA THR A 99 -11.65 4.71 2.15
C THR A 99 -11.89 3.22 2.35
N PHE A 100 -11.00 2.58 3.10
CA PHE A 100 -11.04 1.13 3.31
C PHE A 100 -10.32 0.84 4.63
N SER A 101 -11.04 0.23 5.58
CA SER A 101 -10.47 -0.03 6.91
C SER A 101 -9.36 -1.07 6.90
N GLY A 102 -9.33 -1.93 5.89
CA GLY A 102 -8.26 -2.90 5.72
C GLY A 102 -8.15 -3.91 6.84
N ALA A 103 -6.92 -4.38 7.05
CA ALA A 103 -6.61 -5.43 8.01
C ALA A 103 -5.76 -4.93 9.18
N LYS A 104 -6.01 -3.71 9.64
CA LYS A 104 -5.24 -3.10 10.73
C LYS A 104 -5.24 -3.96 11.99
N GLN A 105 -6.43 -4.39 12.43
CA GLN A 105 -6.53 -5.19 13.65
C GLN A 105 -5.80 -6.53 13.53
N PHE A 106 -5.87 -7.15 12.35
CA PHE A 106 -5.15 -8.38 12.09
C PHE A 106 -3.64 -8.18 12.25
N MET A 107 -3.09 -7.14 11.66
CA MET A 107 -1.67 -6.83 11.78
C MET A 107 -1.28 -6.55 13.23
N GLU A 108 -2.08 -5.74 13.93
CA GLU A 108 -1.82 -5.40 15.33
C GLU A 108 -1.87 -6.63 16.23
N SER A 109 -2.79 -7.57 15.97
CA SER A 109 -2.89 -8.79 16.75
C SER A 109 -1.67 -9.70 16.57
N HIS A 110 -0.88 -9.48 15.51
CA HIS A 110 0.34 -10.22 15.26
C HIS A 110 1.60 -9.40 15.56
N GLY A 111 1.46 -8.35 16.38
CA GLY A 111 2.60 -7.58 16.88
C GLY A 111 3.14 -6.52 15.93
N VAL A 112 2.38 -6.15 14.90
CA VAL A 112 2.77 -5.08 13.98
C VAL A 112 2.26 -3.75 14.52
N GLU A 113 3.13 -2.74 14.60
CA GLU A 113 2.72 -1.38 14.93
C GLU A 113 2.19 -0.73 13.65
N VAL A 114 0.92 -0.32 13.67
CA VAL A 114 0.25 0.26 12.51
C VAL A 114 -0.15 1.69 12.83
N ILE A 115 0.37 2.65 12.06
CA ILE A 115 0.09 4.07 12.26
C ILE A 115 -0.71 4.58 11.05
N ASP A 116 -1.92 5.08 11.32
CA ASP A 116 -2.73 5.76 10.32
C ASP A 116 -2.34 7.23 10.30
N LEU A 117 -1.77 7.69 9.18
CA LEU A 117 -1.30 9.06 9.04
C LEU A 117 -2.42 10.05 8.74
N GLN A 118 -3.62 9.56 8.44
CA GLN A 118 -4.79 10.37 8.12
C GLN A 118 -4.48 11.46 7.08
N SER A 119 -3.78 11.05 6.02
CA SER A 119 -3.35 11.97 4.96
C SER A 119 -4.54 12.40 4.09
N GLU A 120 -4.83 13.70 4.11
CA GLU A 120 -5.91 14.25 3.26
C GLU A 120 -5.60 14.04 1.77
N GLU A 121 -4.34 14.12 1.39
CA GLU A 121 -3.94 13.88 0.01
C GLU A 121 -4.23 12.45 -0.42
N CYS A 122 -3.95 11.48 0.42
CA CYS A 122 -4.24 10.06 0.14
C CYS A 122 -5.75 9.82 0.03
N LYS A 123 -6.52 10.39 0.97
CA LYS A 123 -7.98 10.29 0.95
C LYS A 123 -8.55 10.88 -0.34
N GLN A 124 -8.07 12.06 -0.72
CA GLN A 124 -8.57 12.77 -1.90
C GLN A 124 -8.27 12.01 -3.20
N MET A 125 -7.08 11.44 -3.31
CA MET A 125 -6.73 10.61 -4.47
C MET A 125 -7.74 9.49 -4.67
N MET A 126 -8.07 8.76 -3.60
CA MET A 126 -9.00 7.65 -3.67
C MET A 126 -10.42 8.09 -3.93
N ARG A 127 -10.88 9.17 -3.27
CA ARG A 127 -12.22 9.72 -3.51
C ARG A 127 -12.43 10.07 -4.98
N THR A 128 -11.45 10.76 -5.57
CA THR A 128 -11.51 11.17 -6.97
C THR A 128 -11.54 9.95 -7.89
N PHE A 129 -10.68 8.98 -7.62
CA PHE A 129 -10.62 7.77 -8.44
C PHE A 129 -11.94 6.97 -8.35
N ILE A 130 -12.47 6.78 -7.16
CA ILE A 130 -13.70 5.99 -6.95
C ILE A 130 -14.89 6.71 -7.61
N ALA A 131 -14.94 8.05 -7.55
CA ALA A 131 -15.99 8.80 -8.22
C ALA A 131 -15.96 8.57 -9.73
N ASP A 132 -14.77 8.47 -10.32
CA ASP A 132 -14.60 8.30 -11.78
C ASP A 132 -14.68 6.83 -12.20
N HIS A 133 -14.23 5.90 -11.36
CA HIS A 133 -14.10 4.47 -11.71
C HIS A 133 -14.53 3.57 -10.55
N PRO A 134 -15.80 3.64 -10.11
CA PRO A 134 -16.24 2.83 -8.95
C PRO A 134 -16.12 1.33 -9.20
N GLU A 135 -16.34 0.88 -10.43
CA GLU A 135 -16.27 -0.55 -10.76
C GLU A 135 -14.86 -1.13 -10.58
N LEU A 136 -13.83 -0.37 -10.93
CA LEU A 136 -12.44 -0.82 -10.74
C LEU A 136 -12.10 -0.97 -9.26
N TRP A 137 -12.60 -0.04 -8.44
CA TRP A 137 -12.37 -0.11 -7.00
C TRP A 137 -13.12 -1.29 -6.37
N PHE A 138 -14.40 -1.46 -6.68
CA PHE A 138 -15.19 -2.56 -6.11
C PHE A 138 -14.66 -3.93 -6.54
N GLU A 139 -14.14 -4.05 -7.75
CA GLU A 139 -13.47 -5.27 -8.20
C GLU A 139 -12.24 -5.55 -7.33
N ASP A 140 -11.44 -4.52 -7.04
CA ASP A 140 -10.19 -4.68 -6.27
C ASP A 140 -10.45 -5.18 -4.84
N ILE A 141 -11.55 -4.76 -4.24
CA ILE A 141 -11.90 -5.17 -2.87
C ILE A 141 -12.91 -6.32 -2.81
N GLY A 142 -13.22 -6.93 -3.96
CA GLY A 142 -14.10 -8.09 -4.01
C GLY A 142 -15.56 -7.81 -3.73
N GLU A 143 -16.05 -6.63 -4.10
CA GLU A 143 -17.44 -6.21 -3.84
C GLU A 143 -18.26 -5.96 -5.11
N LEU A 144 -17.91 -6.62 -6.19
CA LEU A 144 -18.73 -6.59 -7.40
C LEU A 144 -19.91 -7.51 -7.28
#